data_003933810035bab62ae38b148545be99
#
_entry.id   003933810035bab62ae38b148545be99
#
_cell.length_a   1.000
_cell.length_b   1.000
_cell.length_c   1.000
_cell.angle_alpha   90.00
_cell.angle_beta   90.00
_cell.angle_gamma   90.00
#
_symmetry.space_group_name_H-M   'P 1'
#
loop_
_entity.id
_entity.type
_entity.pdbx_description
1 polymer ?
#
loop_
_entity_poly.entity_id
_entity_poly.type
_entity_poly.pdbx_seq_one_letter_code
_entity_poly.pdbx_strand_id
1 'polypeptide(L)'
;MRRLIAVCAVVACAGLAAAGPAAAAPTWAPAATAPVHPGVQTLTNGGQCTANFVFYDASNNVYIGQAAHCAGTDGNTATNGCEAGSLPVGTPVTVDGASRPGSLVYSSWVTMQSGGEADAGTCQYNDIGIVKLDPADYGKVNPSIPFWGGPTGLTDTVAQGDKVLSYGNSSLRQGVTLLSPKEGLSLGQDAGGWNHTVYTVSPGIPGDSGSAFIDRQGRAFGVLSTLQIAPLPAGNGVGDLSRELAYMRSHGGPNLTLAMGTEPFRGPLLP
;
A
#
# COMPACT_ATOMS: atom_id res chain seq x y z
N MET A 1 -9.98 75.60 13.17
CA MET A 1 -10.64 74.30 12.92
C MET A 1 -9.60 73.17 12.99
N ARG A 2 -9.50 72.43 14.11
CA ARG A 2 -8.57 71.29 14.29
C ARG A 2 -9.34 70.02 14.04
N ARG A 3 -8.96 69.22 13.03
CA ARG A 3 -9.53 67.93 12.74
C ARG A 3 -8.79 66.84 13.59
N LEU A 4 -9.50 66.22 14.47
CA LEU A 4 -9.06 65.00 15.18
C LEU A 4 -9.21 63.78 14.24
N ILE A 5 -8.11 63.10 13.99
CA ILE A 5 -8.09 61.79 13.28
C ILE A 5 -8.12 60.73 14.35
N ALA A 6 -9.21 59.98 14.42
CA ALA A 6 -9.30 58.79 15.26
C ALA A 6 -8.66 57.58 14.53
N VAL A 7 -7.60 57.01 15.12
CA VAL A 7 -6.96 55.80 14.66
C VAL A 7 -7.64 54.63 15.38
N CYS A 8 -8.41 53.84 14.61
CA CYS A 8 -8.93 52.52 15.11
C CYS A 8 -7.84 51.47 14.98
N ALA A 9 -7.32 51.00 16.11
CA ALA A 9 -6.43 49.82 16.15
C ALA A 9 -7.28 48.56 16.07
N VAL A 10 -7.13 47.81 14.98
CA VAL A 10 -7.70 46.46 14.84
C VAL A 10 -6.75 45.47 15.51
N VAL A 11 -7.16 44.91 16.64
CA VAL A 11 -6.45 43.82 17.32
C VAL A 11 -6.85 42.53 16.63
N ALA A 12 -5.97 41.95 15.81
CA ALA A 12 -6.10 40.62 15.23
C ALA A 12 -5.75 39.57 16.31
N CYS A 13 -6.76 38.93 16.90
CA CYS A 13 -6.56 37.71 17.71
C CYS A 13 -6.21 36.54 16.80
N ALA A 14 -4.93 36.23 16.67
CA ALA A 14 -4.49 34.99 16.09
C ALA A 14 -4.80 33.84 17.05
N GLY A 15 -5.86 33.07 16.78
CA GLY A 15 -6.18 31.83 17.50
C GLY A 15 -5.10 30.78 17.22
N LEU A 16 -4.25 30.51 18.20
CA LEU A 16 -3.40 29.33 18.20
C LEU A 16 -4.33 28.10 18.36
N ALA A 17 -4.59 27.39 17.26
CA ALA A 17 -5.16 26.06 17.35
C ALA A 17 -4.11 25.15 18.01
N ALA A 18 -4.32 24.77 19.26
CA ALA A 18 -3.49 23.76 19.90
C ALA A 18 -3.68 22.45 19.16
N ALA A 19 -2.64 21.95 18.48
CA ALA A 19 -2.60 20.59 17.97
C ALA A 19 -2.72 19.66 19.18
N GLY A 20 -3.82 18.89 19.24
CA GLY A 20 -3.98 17.85 20.26
C GLY A 20 -2.82 16.85 20.16
N PRO A 21 -2.51 16.12 21.25
CA PRO A 21 -1.49 15.10 21.21
C PRO A 21 -1.83 14.08 20.11
N ALA A 22 -0.87 13.79 19.25
CA ALA A 22 -1.01 12.72 18.27
C ALA A 22 -1.30 11.42 19.02
N ALA A 23 -2.33 10.68 18.60
CA ALA A 23 -2.62 9.38 19.18
C ALA A 23 -1.38 8.49 19.04
N ALA A 24 -0.99 7.80 20.10
CA ALA A 24 0.10 6.84 20.04
C ALA A 24 -0.26 5.73 19.03
N ALA A 25 0.73 5.27 18.27
CA ALA A 25 0.53 4.15 17.36
C ALA A 25 0.08 2.88 18.12
N PRO A 26 -0.63 1.95 17.44
CA PRO A 26 -0.97 0.66 18.02
C PRO A 26 0.27 -0.08 18.54
N THR A 27 0.07 -0.92 19.55
CA THR A 27 1.12 -1.84 20.00
C THR A 27 1.16 -3.05 19.08
N TRP A 28 2.33 -3.36 18.53
CA TRP A 28 2.52 -4.45 17.60
C TRP A 28 2.98 -5.73 18.29
N ALA A 29 2.56 -6.89 17.77
CA ALA A 29 3.10 -8.17 18.19
C ALA A 29 4.61 -8.27 17.85
N PRO A 30 5.41 -9.10 18.55
CA PRO A 30 6.79 -9.35 18.16
C PRO A 30 6.87 -9.92 16.73
N ALA A 31 7.75 -9.39 15.89
CA ALA A 31 7.85 -9.80 14.48
C ALA A 31 8.12 -11.30 14.30
N ALA A 32 8.89 -11.91 15.20
CA ALA A 32 9.22 -13.34 15.14
C ALA A 32 8.02 -14.27 15.34
N THR A 33 6.92 -13.79 15.90
CA THR A 33 5.75 -14.60 16.25
C THR A 33 4.43 -14.07 15.74
N ALA A 34 4.46 -12.88 15.14
CA ALA A 34 3.25 -12.25 14.57
C ALA A 34 2.74 -13.05 13.38
N PRO A 35 1.53 -13.62 13.43
CA PRO A 35 1.00 -14.37 12.29
C PRO A 35 0.46 -13.47 11.17
N VAL A 36 0.17 -12.20 11.44
CA VAL A 36 -0.32 -11.22 10.46
C VAL A 36 0.74 -10.15 10.24
N HIS A 37 1.25 -10.05 9.02
CA HIS A 37 2.33 -9.13 8.65
C HIS A 37 2.32 -8.88 7.13
N PRO A 38 3.03 -7.88 6.60
CA PRO A 38 3.29 -7.76 5.18
C PRO A 38 3.79 -9.08 4.60
N GLY A 39 3.30 -9.49 3.43
CA GLY A 39 3.69 -10.75 2.81
C GLY A 39 2.83 -11.96 3.19
N VAL A 40 1.84 -11.85 4.08
CA VAL A 40 0.83 -12.92 4.25
C VAL A 40 -0.10 -12.99 3.04
N GLN A 41 -0.71 -14.14 2.80
CA GLN A 41 -1.71 -14.27 1.74
C GLN A 41 -3.01 -13.57 2.14
N THR A 42 -3.66 -12.96 1.16
CA THR A 42 -5.05 -12.50 1.26
C THR A 42 -5.88 -13.25 0.23
N LEU A 43 -7.10 -13.65 0.62
CA LEU A 43 -8.05 -14.31 -0.29
C LEU A 43 -9.35 -13.51 -0.29
N THR A 44 -9.73 -13.04 -1.47
CA THR A 44 -10.98 -12.31 -1.70
C THR A 44 -11.80 -13.09 -2.72
N ASN A 45 -12.87 -13.74 -2.29
CA ASN A 45 -13.73 -14.57 -3.15
C ASN A 45 -12.92 -15.58 -4.02
N GLY A 46 -11.89 -16.18 -3.46
CA GLY A 46 -11.02 -17.15 -4.13
C GLY A 46 -9.83 -16.55 -4.89
N GLY A 47 -9.77 -15.26 -5.10
CA GLY A 47 -8.59 -14.57 -5.63
C GLY A 47 -7.49 -14.49 -4.58
N GLN A 48 -6.31 -15.09 -4.85
CA GLN A 48 -5.18 -15.06 -3.93
C GLN A 48 -4.22 -13.94 -4.29
N CYS A 49 -3.87 -13.14 -3.29
CA CYS A 49 -2.89 -12.05 -3.37
C CYS A 49 -1.94 -12.08 -2.18
N THR A 50 -0.97 -11.16 -2.17
CA THR A 50 -0.02 -10.95 -1.09
C THR A 50 -0.26 -9.57 -0.46
N ALA A 51 -0.38 -9.53 0.86
CA ALA A 51 -0.53 -8.28 1.60
C ALA A 51 0.71 -7.38 1.47
N ASN A 52 0.49 -6.05 1.35
CA ASN A 52 1.60 -5.08 1.29
C ASN A 52 1.99 -4.55 2.67
N PHE A 53 1.40 -3.46 3.10
CA PHE A 53 1.78 -2.73 4.30
C PHE A 53 0.67 -2.78 5.35
N VAL A 54 1.04 -2.59 6.59
CA VAL A 54 0.12 -2.34 7.69
C VAL A 54 -0.10 -0.84 7.82
N PHE A 55 -1.36 -0.48 8.07
CA PHE A 55 -1.78 0.90 8.31
C PHE A 55 -2.63 0.98 9.57
N TYR A 56 -2.79 2.18 10.10
CA TYR A 56 -3.72 2.45 11.20
C TYR A 56 -4.35 3.84 11.05
N ASP A 57 -5.51 4.04 11.66
CA ASP A 57 -6.20 5.34 11.70
C ASP A 57 -6.03 6.04 13.06
N ALA A 58 -6.59 7.24 13.18
CA ALA A 58 -6.56 8.02 14.42
C ALA A 58 -7.27 7.37 15.61
N SER A 59 -8.11 6.35 15.35
CA SER A 59 -8.80 5.55 16.36
C SER A 59 -8.08 4.23 16.68
N ASN A 60 -6.86 4.05 16.15
CA ASN A 60 -6.07 2.82 16.26
C ASN A 60 -6.75 1.56 15.67
N ASN A 61 -7.69 1.74 14.74
CA ASN A 61 -8.10 0.60 13.93
C ASN A 61 -6.91 0.21 13.04
N VAL A 62 -6.75 -1.10 12.84
CA VAL A 62 -5.63 -1.68 12.09
C VAL A 62 -6.11 -2.20 10.74
N TYR A 63 -5.33 -1.92 9.71
CA TYR A 63 -5.61 -2.26 8.33
C TYR A 63 -4.39 -2.93 7.69
N ILE A 64 -4.66 -3.75 6.68
CA ILE A 64 -3.62 -4.30 5.80
C ILE A 64 -3.99 -4.00 4.34
N GLY A 65 -3.00 -3.67 3.53
CA GLY A 65 -3.23 -3.39 2.12
C GLY A 65 -3.05 -4.63 1.25
N GLN A 66 -3.75 -4.66 0.12
CA GLN A 66 -3.57 -5.58 -1.00
C GLN A 66 -3.73 -4.81 -2.32
N ALA A 67 -3.60 -5.43 -3.48
CA ALA A 67 -4.02 -4.80 -4.73
C ALA A 67 -5.55 -4.77 -4.85
N ALA A 68 -6.11 -3.77 -5.53
CA ALA A 68 -7.55 -3.68 -5.75
C ALA A 68 -8.06 -4.80 -6.65
N HIS A 69 -7.27 -5.20 -7.67
CA HIS A 69 -7.63 -6.30 -8.57
C HIS A 69 -7.78 -7.65 -7.85
N CYS A 70 -7.28 -7.81 -6.62
CA CYS A 70 -7.51 -8.99 -5.79
C CYS A 70 -8.99 -9.21 -5.46
N ALA A 71 -9.80 -8.15 -5.54
CA ALA A 71 -11.25 -8.19 -5.44
C ALA A 71 -11.93 -8.11 -6.83
N GLY A 72 -11.18 -8.33 -7.92
CA GLY A 72 -11.71 -8.37 -9.29
C GLY A 72 -12.63 -9.56 -9.51
N THR A 73 -13.63 -9.38 -10.41
CA THR A 73 -14.57 -10.45 -10.80
C THR A 73 -14.26 -11.04 -12.17
N ASP A 74 -13.37 -10.41 -12.96
CA ASP A 74 -13.05 -10.79 -14.35
C ASP A 74 -11.85 -11.75 -14.44
N GLY A 75 -11.52 -12.43 -13.34
CA GLY A 75 -10.27 -13.16 -13.19
C GLY A 75 -9.09 -12.19 -12.99
N ASN A 76 -7.95 -12.69 -12.52
CA ASN A 76 -6.79 -11.85 -12.18
C ASN A 76 -6.01 -11.33 -13.41
N THR A 77 -6.68 -11.08 -14.53
CA THR A 77 -6.06 -10.66 -15.81
C THR A 77 -6.42 -9.23 -16.21
N ALA A 78 -7.44 -8.62 -15.60
CA ALA A 78 -7.79 -7.25 -15.85
C ALA A 78 -6.76 -6.31 -15.25
N THR A 79 -6.37 -5.28 -16.02
CA THR A 79 -5.37 -4.26 -15.62
C THR A 79 -5.94 -2.85 -15.66
N ASN A 80 -7.15 -2.64 -16.22
CA ASN A 80 -7.82 -1.34 -16.27
C ASN A 80 -8.88 -1.27 -15.15
N GLY A 81 -8.53 -0.66 -14.03
CA GLY A 81 -9.42 -0.54 -12.88
C GLY A 81 -10.65 0.33 -13.08
N CYS A 82 -10.70 1.15 -14.14
CA CYS A 82 -11.87 1.94 -14.49
C CYS A 82 -12.97 1.13 -15.20
N GLU A 83 -12.63 -0.03 -15.75
CA GLU A 83 -13.55 -0.84 -16.58
C GLU A 83 -13.77 -2.25 -16.00
N ALA A 84 -12.78 -2.79 -15.26
CA ALA A 84 -12.81 -4.14 -14.76
C ALA A 84 -13.88 -4.35 -13.68
N GLY A 85 -14.53 -5.49 -13.68
CA GLY A 85 -15.47 -5.87 -12.63
C GLY A 85 -14.77 -5.95 -11.26
N SER A 86 -15.42 -5.43 -10.22
CA SER A 86 -14.88 -5.41 -8.86
C SER A 86 -15.94 -5.72 -7.82
N LEU A 87 -15.57 -6.49 -6.81
CA LEU A 87 -16.42 -6.75 -5.64
C LEU A 87 -16.60 -5.45 -4.85
N PRO A 88 -17.78 -5.26 -4.23
CA PRO A 88 -18.07 -4.03 -3.50
C PRO A 88 -17.27 -3.92 -2.20
N VAL A 89 -17.13 -2.68 -1.72
CA VAL A 89 -16.69 -2.39 -0.35
C VAL A 89 -17.61 -3.12 0.64
N GLY A 90 -17.04 -3.66 1.71
CA GLY A 90 -17.73 -4.54 2.67
C GLY A 90 -17.48 -6.04 2.40
N THR A 91 -16.89 -6.40 1.25
CA THR A 91 -16.55 -7.80 0.94
C THR A 91 -15.61 -8.36 2.00
N PRO A 92 -15.91 -9.56 2.56
CA PRO A 92 -14.99 -10.25 3.48
C PRO A 92 -13.69 -10.66 2.77
N VAL A 93 -12.57 -10.47 3.45
CA VAL A 93 -11.24 -10.88 2.98
C VAL A 93 -10.60 -11.77 4.04
N THR A 94 -10.26 -12.99 3.67
CA THR A 94 -9.45 -13.86 4.53
C THR A 94 -8.01 -13.38 4.48
N VAL A 95 -7.44 -13.09 5.64
CA VAL A 95 -6.03 -12.71 5.81
C VAL A 95 -5.34 -13.85 6.55
N ASP A 96 -4.32 -14.43 5.95
CA ASP A 96 -3.60 -15.54 6.57
C ASP A 96 -3.01 -15.12 7.92
N GLY A 97 -3.14 -16.00 8.93
CA GLY A 97 -2.77 -15.71 10.31
C GLY A 97 -3.82 -14.96 11.14
N ALA A 98 -4.82 -14.33 10.53
CA ALA A 98 -5.94 -13.73 11.25
C ALA A 98 -6.95 -14.81 11.70
N SER A 99 -7.60 -14.59 12.84
CA SER A 99 -8.63 -15.52 13.36
C SER A 99 -10.00 -15.30 12.76
N ARG A 100 -10.23 -14.13 12.15
CA ARG A 100 -11.49 -13.72 11.51
C ARG A 100 -11.21 -13.03 10.18
N PRO A 101 -12.13 -13.12 9.21
CA PRO A 101 -12.02 -12.31 8.00
C PRO A 101 -11.99 -10.82 8.33
N GLY A 102 -11.14 -10.09 7.63
CA GLY A 102 -11.21 -8.64 7.55
C GLY A 102 -12.33 -8.19 6.58
N SER A 103 -12.50 -6.90 6.44
CA SER A 103 -13.45 -6.29 5.52
C SER A 103 -12.74 -5.36 4.56
N LEU A 104 -12.97 -5.50 3.26
CA LEU A 104 -12.52 -4.55 2.24
C LEU A 104 -13.23 -3.21 2.49
N VAL A 105 -12.51 -2.22 3.01
CA VAL A 105 -13.10 -0.90 3.34
C VAL A 105 -12.81 0.16 2.28
N TYR A 106 -11.88 -0.11 1.38
CA TYR A 106 -11.56 0.73 0.24
C TYR A 106 -11.05 -0.12 -0.91
N SER A 107 -11.44 0.22 -2.13
CA SER A 107 -10.90 -0.26 -3.39
C SER A 107 -10.76 0.93 -4.32
N SER A 108 -9.55 1.16 -4.83
CA SER A 108 -9.31 2.21 -5.82
C SER A 108 -10.15 1.99 -7.08
N TRP A 109 -10.33 0.74 -7.50
CA TRP A 109 -11.13 0.38 -8.67
C TRP A 109 -12.60 0.78 -8.51
N VAL A 110 -13.23 0.42 -7.38
CA VAL A 110 -14.60 0.84 -7.07
C VAL A 110 -14.71 2.37 -7.00
N THR A 111 -13.71 3.02 -6.42
CA THR A 111 -13.68 4.48 -6.28
C THR A 111 -13.52 5.18 -7.64
N MET A 112 -12.61 4.72 -8.49
CA MET A 112 -12.40 5.25 -9.84
C MET A 112 -13.67 5.13 -10.70
N GLN A 113 -14.31 3.95 -10.71
CA GLN A 113 -15.55 3.71 -11.45
C GLN A 113 -16.69 4.61 -10.96
N SER A 114 -16.85 4.74 -9.64
CA SER A 114 -17.89 5.60 -9.05
C SER A 114 -17.65 7.08 -9.31
N GLY A 115 -16.38 7.50 -9.41
CA GLY A 115 -15.98 8.87 -9.68
C GLY A 115 -15.93 9.23 -11.17
N GLY A 116 -16.04 8.25 -12.07
CA GLY A 116 -15.91 8.47 -13.52
C GLY A 116 -14.48 8.84 -13.92
N GLU A 117 -13.47 8.23 -13.27
CA GLU A 117 -12.05 8.43 -13.61
C GLU A 117 -11.79 8.07 -15.08
N ALA A 118 -10.96 8.85 -15.76
CA ALA A 118 -10.66 8.68 -17.18
C ALA A 118 -9.17 8.84 -17.52
N ASP A 119 -8.32 9.21 -16.56
CA ASP A 119 -6.88 9.28 -16.78
C ASP A 119 -6.32 7.86 -16.95
N ALA A 120 -5.66 7.59 -18.07
CA ALA A 120 -5.22 6.24 -18.45
C ALA A 120 -4.19 5.68 -17.45
N GLY A 121 -3.30 6.51 -16.93
CA GLY A 121 -2.29 6.09 -15.95
C GLY A 121 -2.92 5.73 -14.62
N THR A 122 -3.85 6.56 -14.15
CA THR A 122 -4.65 6.32 -12.94
C THR A 122 -5.46 5.05 -13.08
N CYS A 123 -6.19 4.87 -14.19
CA CYS A 123 -7.00 3.68 -14.45
C CYS A 123 -6.18 2.38 -14.45
N GLN A 124 -4.95 2.44 -14.94
CA GLN A 124 -4.12 1.25 -15.09
C GLN A 124 -3.33 0.89 -13.82
N TYR A 125 -2.90 1.87 -13.02
CA TYR A 125 -1.95 1.63 -11.93
C TYR A 125 -2.40 2.10 -10.56
N ASN A 126 -3.54 2.76 -10.42
CA ASN A 126 -4.15 2.98 -9.10
C ASN A 126 -4.85 1.70 -8.67
N ASP A 127 -4.09 0.81 -8.02
CA ASP A 127 -4.47 -0.58 -7.79
C ASP A 127 -4.31 -0.96 -6.31
N ILE A 128 -4.85 -0.16 -5.39
CA ILE A 128 -4.81 -0.42 -3.97
C ILE A 128 -6.18 -0.77 -3.39
N GLY A 129 -6.22 -1.86 -2.61
CA GLY A 129 -7.33 -2.24 -1.74
C GLY A 129 -6.92 -2.20 -0.28
N ILE A 130 -7.78 -1.71 0.60
CA ILE A 130 -7.54 -1.64 2.04
C ILE A 130 -8.53 -2.54 2.77
N VAL A 131 -7.98 -3.43 3.58
CA VAL A 131 -8.72 -4.40 4.38
C VAL A 131 -8.61 -4.00 5.85
N LYS A 132 -9.74 -3.69 6.49
CA LYS A 132 -9.81 -3.49 7.93
C LYS A 132 -9.80 -4.84 8.61
N LEU A 133 -8.86 -5.07 9.52
CA LEU A 133 -8.80 -6.29 10.30
C LEU A 133 -9.89 -6.30 11.39
N ASP A 134 -10.28 -7.49 11.85
CA ASP A 134 -11.12 -7.63 13.03
C ASP A 134 -10.34 -7.18 14.28
N PRO A 135 -10.94 -6.42 15.22
CA PRO A 135 -10.24 -5.99 16.43
C PRO A 135 -9.65 -7.14 17.28
N ALA A 136 -10.18 -8.35 17.18
CA ALA A 136 -9.64 -9.53 17.85
C ALA A 136 -8.24 -9.93 17.34
N ASP A 137 -7.84 -9.42 16.16
CA ASP A 137 -6.56 -9.74 15.54
C ASP A 137 -5.52 -8.61 15.61
N TYR A 138 -5.87 -7.42 16.15
CA TYR A 138 -4.92 -6.30 16.24
C TYR A 138 -3.63 -6.66 16.99
N GLY A 139 -3.75 -7.42 18.11
CA GLY A 139 -2.61 -7.89 18.89
C GLY A 139 -1.76 -9.00 18.22
N LYS A 140 -2.12 -9.42 17.00
CA LYS A 140 -1.40 -10.43 16.21
C LYS A 140 -0.62 -9.83 15.05
N VAL A 141 -0.67 -8.51 14.88
CA VAL A 141 -0.11 -7.82 13.72
C VAL A 141 1.29 -7.31 14.01
N ASN A 142 2.20 -7.46 13.05
CA ASN A 142 3.47 -6.77 13.02
C ASN A 142 3.68 -6.10 11.65
N PRO A 143 4.08 -4.83 11.58
CA PRO A 143 4.25 -4.11 10.30
C PRO A 143 5.55 -4.43 9.56
N SER A 144 6.47 -5.20 10.14
CA SER A 144 7.76 -5.48 9.50
C SER A 144 7.62 -6.41 8.31
N ILE A 145 8.30 -6.10 7.21
CA ILE A 145 8.35 -6.94 6.03
C ILE A 145 9.29 -8.12 6.32
N PRO A 146 8.84 -9.38 6.17
CA PRO A 146 9.69 -10.55 6.39
C PRO A 146 10.98 -10.46 5.59
N PHE A 147 12.07 -10.97 6.14
CA PHE A 147 13.40 -10.96 5.56
C PHE A 147 14.06 -9.57 5.51
N TRP A 148 13.35 -8.52 5.06
CA TRP A 148 13.92 -7.18 4.86
C TRP A 148 13.86 -6.29 6.10
N GLY A 149 12.85 -6.44 6.95
CA GLY A 149 12.53 -5.44 7.97
C GLY A 149 11.89 -4.18 7.36
N GLY A 150 11.82 -3.08 8.10
CA GLY A 150 11.09 -1.89 7.66
C GLY A 150 9.57 -2.12 7.55
N PRO A 151 8.79 -1.21 6.94
CA PRO A 151 9.25 0.02 6.28
C PRO A 151 9.80 1.06 7.25
N THR A 152 10.70 1.90 6.75
CA THR A 152 11.34 2.99 7.50
C THR A 152 10.70 4.36 7.23
N GLY A 153 9.81 4.42 6.29
CA GLY A 153 9.13 5.65 5.84
C GLY A 153 8.37 5.42 4.55
N LEU A 154 7.87 6.50 3.96
CA LEU A 154 7.22 6.57 2.65
C LEU A 154 8.09 7.41 1.71
N THR A 155 8.13 7.06 0.43
CA THR A 155 8.76 7.86 -0.63
C THR A 155 7.96 7.74 -1.92
N ASP A 156 7.98 8.80 -2.71
CA ASP A 156 7.45 8.86 -4.09
C ASP A 156 8.58 8.92 -5.14
N THR A 157 9.83 8.87 -4.67
CA THR A 157 11.01 9.08 -5.51
C THR A 157 11.86 7.81 -5.53
N VAL A 158 11.77 7.07 -6.64
CA VAL A 158 12.63 5.93 -6.96
C VAL A 158 13.12 6.11 -8.39
N ALA A 159 14.40 6.43 -8.55
CA ALA A 159 14.99 6.71 -9.84
C ALA A 159 15.29 5.43 -10.63
N GLN A 160 15.47 5.57 -11.95
CA GLN A 160 15.99 4.49 -12.76
C GLN A 160 17.38 4.06 -12.27
N GLY A 161 17.57 2.74 -12.09
CA GLY A 161 18.78 2.15 -11.55
C GLY A 161 18.82 2.02 -10.03
N ASP A 162 17.85 2.60 -9.32
CA ASP A 162 17.75 2.40 -7.86
C ASP A 162 17.41 0.96 -7.52
N LYS A 163 17.99 0.47 -6.43
CA LYS A 163 17.65 -0.84 -5.86
C LYS A 163 16.24 -0.82 -5.31
N VAL A 164 15.51 -1.90 -5.60
CA VAL A 164 14.16 -2.15 -5.11
C VAL A 164 14.06 -3.53 -4.49
N LEU A 165 13.29 -3.64 -3.43
CA LEU A 165 13.14 -4.85 -2.64
C LEU A 165 11.65 -5.14 -2.42
N SER A 166 11.28 -6.42 -2.39
CA SER A 166 9.90 -6.84 -2.16
C SER A 166 9.86 -8.20 -1.45
N TYR A 167 8.66 -8.60 -1.03
CA TYR A 167 8.41 -9.93 -0.48
C TYR A 167 7.06 -10.43 -0.98
N GLY A 168 7.10 -11.39 -1.92
CA GLY A 168 5.90 -12.01 -2.49
C GLY A 168 5.59 -13.35 -1.82
N ASN A 169 4.32 -13.78 -1.89
CA ASN A 169 3.86 -15.03 -1.29
C ASN A 169 2.80 -15.73 -2.16
N SER A 170 3.15 -15.95 -3.42
CA SER A 170 2.28 -16.68 -4.35
C SER A 170 2.10 -18.13 -3.92
N SER A 171 0.87 -18.62 -3.91
CA SER A 171 0.54 -20.03 -3.69
C SER A 171 1.14 -20.95 -4.76
N LEU A 172 1.48 -20.43 -5.95
CA LEU A 172 2.17 -21.18 -7.00
C LEU A 172 3.57 -21.64 -6.60
N ARG A 173 4.16 -21.03 -5.55
CA ARG A 173 5.45 -21.47 -4.99
C ARG A 173 5.32 -22.64 -4.01
N GLN A 174 4.11 -23.11 -3.75
CA GLN A 174 3.84 -24.28 -2.90
C GLN A 174 4.54 -24.22 -1.53
N GLY A 175 4.62 -23.03 -0.92
CA GLY A 175 5.27 -22.80 0.38
C GLY A 175 6.80 -22.68 0.34
N VAL A 176 7.43 -22.69 -0.84
CA VAL A 176 8.88 -22.46 -0.97
C VAL A 176 9.17 -20.97 -0.76
N THR A 177 9.53 -20.59 0.46
CA THR A 177 9.77 -19.20 0.86
C THR A 177 11.10 -18.62 0.38
N LEU A 178 12.02 -19.45 -0.12
CA LEU A 178 13.32 -19.00 -0.64
C LEU A 178 13.20 -18.01 -1.79
N LEU A 179 12.11 -18.07 -2.56
CA LEU A 179 11.83 -17.17 -3.69
C LEU A 179 10.89 -16.02 -3.34
N SER A 180 10.51 -15.89 -2.05
CA SER A 180 9.64 -14.80 -1.57
C SER A 180 10.36 -13.47 -1.49
N PRO A 181 11.59 -13.35 -0.95
CA PRO A 181 12.37 -12.13 -1.04
C PRO A 181 12.73 -11.84 -2.51
N LYS A 182 12.54 -10.60 -2.91
CA LYS A 182 12.85 -10.10 -4.25
C LYS A 182 13.77 -8.91 -4.13
N GLU A 183 14.79 -8.89 -4.97
CA GLU A 183 15.72 -7.78 -5.12
C GLU A 183 15.94 -7.50 -6.59
N GLY A 184 16.01 -6.23 -6.95
CA GLY A 184 16.20 -5.83 -8.32
C GLY A 184 16.43 -4.34 -8.49
N LEU A 185 16.05 -3.84 -9.65
CA LEU A 185 16.27 -2.45 -10.06
C LEU A 185 14.96 -1.82 -10.53
N SER A 186 14.80 -0.54 -10.24
CA SER A 186 13.82 0.31 -10.90
C SER A 186 14.29 0.61 -12.33
N LEU A 187 13.38 0.51 -13.29
CA LEU A 187 13.58 0.96 -14.66
C LEU A 187 13.03 2.37 -14.88
N GLY A 188 12.54 3.02 -13.83
CA GLY A 188 11.97 4.36 -13.81
C GLY A 188 10.46 4.39 -13.63
N GLN A 189 9.93 5.61 -13.63
CA GLN A 189 8.50 5.88 -13.55
C GLN A 189 7.92 6.12 -14.95
N ASP A 190 6.67 5.71 -15.14
CA ASP A 190 5.87 6.00 -16.32
C ASP A 190 4.40 6.27 -15.95
N ALA A 191 3.50 6.23 -16.93
CA ALA A 191 2.06 6.46 -16.72
C ALA A 191 1.75 7.74 -15.91
N GLY A 192 2.47 8.84 -16.17
CA GLY A 192 2.29 10.09 -15.43
C GLY A 192 2.74 10.01 -13.96
N GLY A 193 3.59 9.05 -13.62
CA GLY A 193 4.09 8.80 -12.27
C GLY A 193 3.21 7.85 -11.45
N TRP A 194 2.22 7.19 -12.06
CA TRP A 194 1.42 6.17 -11.39
C TRP A 194 2.10 4.82 -11.30
N ASN A 195 3.08 4.54 -12.18
CA ASN A 195 3.77 3.27 -12.24
C ASN A 195 5.27 3.43 -12.03
N HIS A 196 5.86 2.49 -11.28
CA HIS A 196 7.29 2.20 -11.30
C HIS A 196 7.48 0.87 -12.03
N THR A 197 8.14 0.90 -13.17
CA THR A 197 8.56 -0.35 -13.81
C THR A 197 9.79 -0.89 -13.09
N VAL A 198 9.71 -2.13 -12.63
CA VAL A 198 10.80 -2.79 -11.89
C VAL A 198 11.17 -4.13 -12.50
N TYR A 199 12.43 -4.52 -12.34
CA TYR A 199 12.92 -5.84 -12.73
C TYR A 199 13.67 -6.47 -11.56
N THR A 200 13.14 -7.59 -11.05
CA THR A 200 13.70 -8.32 -9.91
C THR A 200 14.22 -9.69 -10.34
N VAL A 201 15.27 -10.19 -9.68
CA VAL A 201 15.88 -11.49 -9.96
C VAL A 201 14.84 -12.62 -9.86
N SER A 202 13.94 -12.52 -8.88
CA SER A 202 12.74 -13.38 -8.77
C SER A 202 11.53 -12.51 -9.11
N PRO A 203 11.01 -12.51 -10.35
CA PRO A 203 9.90 -11.64 -10.73
C PRO A 203 8.64 -11.94 -9.93
N GLY A 204 7.76 -10.93 -9.84
CA GLY A 204 6.40 -11.12 -9.36
C GLY A 204 5.62 -12.02 -10.31
N ILE A 205 4.94 -13.01 -9.76
CA ILE A 205 4.10 -13.97 -10.48
C ILE A 205 2.67 -13.89 -9.94
N PRO A 206 1.66 -14.47 -10.63
CA PRO A 206 0.29 -14.50 -10.11
C PRO A 206 0.25 -14.96 -8.65
N GLY A 207 -0.46 -14.21 -7.79
CA GLY A 207 -0.49 -14.41 -6.34
C GLY A 207 0.51 -13.55 -5.56
N ASP A 208 1.57 -13.02 -6.18
CA ASP A 208 2.40 -11.97 -5.58
C ASP A 208 1.74 -10.57 -5.67
N SER A 209 0.67 -10.44 -6.44
CA SER A 209 -0.14 -9.23 -6.56
C SER A 209 -0.42 -8.59 -5.21
N GLY A 210 -0.25 -7.29 -5.12
CA GLY A 210 -0.40 -6.55 -3.87
C GLY A 210 0.84 -6.50 -3.00
N SER A 211 1.93 -7.24 -3.29
CA SER A 211 3.16 -7.22 -2.50
C SER A 211 3.73 -5.82 -2.31
N ALA A 212 4.28 -5.57 -1.13
CA ALA A 212 5.00 -4.35 -0.79
C ALA A 212 6.29 -4.19 -1.58
N PHE A 213 6.55 -2.99 -2.10
CA PHE A 213 7.86 -2.60 -2.62
C PHE A 213 8.47 -1.48 -1.78
N ILE A 214 9.73 -1.67 -1.41
CA ILE A 214 10.55 -0.72 -0.66
C ILE A 214 11.84 -0.40 -1.42
N ASP A 215 12.37 0.80 -1.20
CA ASP A 215 13.64 1.22 -1.78
C ASP A 215 14.86 0.72 -0.99
N ARG A 216 16.05 1.10 -1.43
CA ARG A 216 17.32 0.72 -0.77
C ARG A 216 17.51 1.28 0.63
N GLN A 217 16.66 2.21 1.08
CA GLN A 217 16.63 2.74 2.45
C GLN A 217 15.51 2.10 3.29
N GLY A 218 14.74 1.16 2.72
CA GLY A 218 13.60 0.52 3.36
C GLY A 218 12.33 1.37 3.36
N ARG A 219 12.27 2.45 2.57
CA ARG A 219 11.08 3.28 2.48
C ARG A 219 10.07 2.65 1.53
N ALA A 220 8.80 2.58 1.95
CA ALA A 220 7.70 2.12 1.13
C ALA A 220 7.51 3.03 -0.09
N PHE A 221 7.37 2.48 -1.31
CA PHE A 221 7.10 3.28 -2.48
C PHE A 221 6.00 2.71 -3.38
N GLY A 222 5.67 1.42 -3.28
CA GLY A 222 4.69 0.90 -4.21
C GLY A 222 4.08 -0.45 -3.85
N VAL A 223 3.10 -0.81 -4.66
CA VAL A 223 2.28 -2.02 -4.58
C VAL A 223 2.37 -2.78 -5.89
N LEU A 224 2.69 -4.07 -5.84
CA LEU A 224 2.78 -4.89 -7.04
C LEU A 224 1.40 -5.02 -7.71
N SER A 225 1.29 -4.49 -8.91
CA SER A 225 0.06 -4.48 -9.70
C SER A 225 0.09 -5.48 -10.85
N THR A 226 1.09 -5.40 -11.74
CA THR A 226 1.06 -6.16 -12.99
C THR A 226 2.35 -6.92 -13.27
N LEU A 227 2.24 -8.02 -14.03
CA LEU A 227 3.35 -8.67 -14.72
C LEU A 227 3.45 -8.07 -16.12
N GLN A 228 4.60 -7.51 -16.46
CA GLN A 228 4.84 -6.85 -17.75
C GLN A 228 5.60 -7.76 -18.72
N ILE A 229 5.33 -7.61 -20.00
CA ILE A 229 6.06 -8.28 -21.09
C ILE A 229 7.03 -7.33 -21.80
N ALA A 230 6.90 -6.04 -21.57
CA ALA A 230 7.74 -4.96 -22.11
C ALA A 230 8.02 -3.93 -20.99
N PRO A 231 9.14 -3.19 -21.02
CA PRO A 231 10.24 -3.26 -22.00
C PRO A 231 11.07 -4.53 -21.90
N LEU A 232 11.05 -5.22 -20.75
CA LEU A 232 11.72 -6.52 -20.56
C LEU A 232 10.68 -7.56 -20.13
N PRO A 233 10.70 -8.77 -20.71
CA PRO A 233 9.85 -9.87 -20.23
C PRO A 233 10.09 -10.14 -18.74
N ALA A 234 9.00 -10.40 -18.01
CA ALA A 234 9.01 -10.59 -16.55
C ALA A 234 9.36 -9.34 -15.72
N GLY A 235 9.28 -8.14 -16.31
CA GLY A 235 9.17 -6.90 -15.55
C GLY A 235 7.86 -6.83 -14.76
N ASN A 236 7.83 -6.03 -13.72
CA ASN A 236 6.60 -5.79 -12.97
C ASN A 236 6.26 -4.30 -12.99
N GLY A 237 4.95 -4.01 -13.11
CA GLY A 237 4.38 -2.71 -12.82
C GLY A 237 4.02 -2.62 -11.35
N VAL A 238 4.45 -1.54 -10.72
CA VAL A 238 4.28 -1.27 -9.29
C VAL A 238 3.58 0.07 -9.16
N GLY A 239 2.33 0.07 -8.67
CA GLY A 239 1.57 1.30 -8.41
C GLY A 239 2.27 2.17 -7.38
N ASP A 240 2.30 3.50 -7.61
CA ASP A 240 2.93 4.45 -6.68
C ASP A 240 2.08 4.61 -5.41
N LEU A 241 2.57 4.10 -4.30
CA LEU A 241 1.85 4.08 -3.03
C LEU A 241 1.49 5.49 -2.53
N SER A 242 2.35 6.48 -2.75
CA SER A 242 2.09 7.86 -2.29
C SER A 242 0.90 8.46 -3.04
N ARG A 243 0.81 8.21 -4.37
CA ARG A 243 -0.32 8.62 -5.20
C ARG A 243 -1.59 7.87 -4.86
N GLU A 244 -1.51 6.56 -4.68
CA GLU A 244 -2.63 5.72 -4.29
C GLU A 244 -3.25 6.17 -2.96
N LEU A 245 -2.40 6.45 -1.95
CA LEU A 245 -2.85 6.97 -0.66
C LEU A 245 -3.40 8.41 -0.75
N ALA A 246 -2.83 9.26 -1.62
CA ALA A 246 -3.34 10.60 -1.86
C ALA A 246 -4.71 10.56 -2.56
N TYR A 247 -4.84 9.71 -3.58
CA TYR A 247 -6.10 9.49 -4.29
C TYR A 247 -7.18 8.98 -3.33
N MET A 248 -6.88 7.98 -2.53
CA MET A 248 -7.78 7.45 -1.52
C MET A 248 -8.31 8.56 -0.59
N ARG A 249 -7.42 9.38 -0.04
CA ARG A 249 -7.80 10.49 0.85
C ARG A 249 -8.68 11.53 0.17
N SER A 250 -8.37 11.88 -1.09
CA SER A 250 -9.10 12.92 -1.83
C SER A 250 -10.48 12.45 -2.33
N HIS A 251 -10.72 11.14 -2.37
CA HIS A 251 -11.96 10.52 -2.84
C HIS A 251 -12.77 9.85 -1.71
N GLY A 252 -12.65 10.36 -0.47
CA GLY A 252 -13.48 9.93 0.66
C GLY A 252 -13.10 8.59 1.29
N GLY A 253 -11.97 8.01 0.91
CA GLY A 253 -11.40 6.84 1.58
C GLY A 253 -10.83 7.16 2.97
N PRO A 254 -10.43 6.14 3.74
CA PRO A 254 -9.94 6.32 5.10
C PRO A 254 -8.62 7.10 5.12
N ASN A 255 -8.46 7.97 6.13
CA ASN A 255 -7.19 8.65 6.37
C ASN A 255 -6.27 7.75 7.20
N LEU A 256 -5.33 7.12 6.55
CA LEU A 256 -4.46 6.10 7.12
C LEU A 256 -3.02 6.60 7.29
N THR A 257 -2.39 6.12 8.36
CA THR A 257 -0.97 6.26 8.64
C THR A 257 -0.27 4.93 8.33
N LEU A 258 0.81 4.96 7.58
CA LEU A 258 1.68 3.80 7.36
C LEU A 258 2.34 3.41 8.68
N ALA A 259 2.21 2.16 9.10
CA ALA A 259 2.89 1.64 10.27
C ALA A 259 4.36 1.36 9.92
N MET A 260 5.28 1.91 10.70
CA MET A 260 6.71 1.64 10.55
C MET A 260 7.04 0.24 11.06
N GLY A 261 7.99 -0.43 10.40
CA GLY A 261 8.48 -1.73 10.84
C GLY A 261 9.12 -1.66 12.24
N THR A 262 8.91 -2.71 13.02
CA THR A 262 9.55 -2.87 14.35
C THR A 262 10.92 -3.52 14.25
N GLU A 263 11.18 -4.23 13.13
CA GLU A 263 12.49 -4.80 12.83
C GLU A 263 13.34 -3.81 12.04
N PRO A 264 14.62 -3.71 12.32
CA PRO A 264 15.55 -2.89 11.55
C PRO A 264 15.56 -3.33 10.08
N PHE A 265 15.62 -2.35 9.17
CA PHE A 265 15.83 -2.62 7.76
C PHE A 265 17.25 -3.19 7.54
N ARG A 266 17.34 -4.29 6.78
CA ARG A 266 18.60 -5.05 6.60
C ARG A 266 19.38 -4.66 5.34
N GLY A 267 18.77 -3.85 4.47
CA GLY A 267 19.40 -3.42 3.22
C GLY A 267 19.38 -4.48 2.10
N PRO A 268 19.79 -4.07 0.89
CA PRO A 268 20.01 -4.98 -0.23
C PRO A 268 21.09 -6.01 0.08
N LEU A 269 20.97 -7.22 -0.50
CA LEU A 269 21.99 -8.29 -0.41
C LEU A 269 23.05 -8.15 -1.50
N LEU A 270 22.64 -7.63 -2.66
CA LEU A 270 23.54 -7.44 -3.81
C LEU A 270 24.13 -6.03 -3.79
N PRO A 271 25.38 -5.83 -4.19
CA PRO A 271 26.03 -4.52 -4.23
C PRO A 271 25.38 -3.54 -5.22
#